data_12219ddf4bfba7a45879ac5fb9853bca
#
_entry.id   12219ddf4bfba7a45879ac5fb9853bca
#
_cell.length_a   1.000
_cell.length_b   1.000
_cell.length_c   1.000
_cell.angle_alpha   90.00
_cell.angle_beta   90.00
_cell.angle_gamma   90.00
#
_symmetry.space_group_name_H-M   'P 1'
#
loop_
_entity.id
_entity.type
_entity.pdbx_description
1 polymer ?
#
loop_
_entity_poly.entity_id
_entity_poly.type
_entity_poly.pdbx_seq_one_letter_code
_entity_poly.pdbx_strand_id
1 'polypeptide(L)'
;MTETFSIKQQVGMVFALVTLAWLGTSCFVLDARELGVVTMFGDPVRPLQEPGLRLKLPWPVQQVERFDARAQLLEVETLEAFTKDTKNLVIVPFVVWKIQDLIVFMERIRTLEDAQRPIEDLVTSTIASAVGQLSFTDVLNTENKRDSLLPDTLVSDVNTEAKRLGIVVESIAIEKLSLPVQNEQSIYERMRAERSRIANRYRSEGEEQASAIRAKADREAVEIRIGAEKEAANLVAAAEKRAHELYQAAYAKDPSLYTLIRDLESVEASLENGGTLILSGEERPFSTLLKDQ
;
A
#
# COMPACT_ATOMS: atom_id res chain seq x y z
N MET A 1 -44.03 -5.81 -87.67
CA MET A 1 -44.40 -4.44 -87.21
C MET A 1 -43.40 -4.08 -86.15
N THR A 2 -42.34 -3.42 -86.54
CA THR A 2 -41.33 -2.86 -85.63
C THR A 2 -41.57 -1.37 -85.57
N GLU A 3 -42.29 -0.93 -84.54
CA GLU A 3 -42.45 0.49 -84.27
C GLU A 3 -41.08 1.10 -84.00
N THR A 4 -40.55 1.90 -84.92
CA THR A 4 -39.37 2.72 -84.75
C THR A 4 -39.68 3.86 -83.79
N PHE A 5 -39.37 3.64 -82.49
CA PHE A 5 -39.44 4.68 -81.49
C PHE A 5 -38.66 5.91 -81.93
N SER A 6 -39.35 7.05 -82.03
CA SER A 6 -38.69 8.31 -82.39
C SER A 6 -37.50 8.57 -81.52
N ILE A 7 -36.34 9.02 -82.04
CA ILE A 7 -35.07 9.31 -81.29
C ILE A 7 -35.36 10.22 -80.11
N LYS A 8 -36.32 11.14 -80.14
CA LYS A 8 -36.74 11.98 -79.02
C LYS A 8 -37.34 11.16 -77.87
N GLN A 9 -38.13 10.09 -78.18
CA GLN A 9 -38.68 9.19 -77.13
C GLN A 9 -37.64 8.30 -76.54
N GLN A 10 -36.66 7.84 -77.28
CA GLN A 10 -35.50 7.09 -76.78
C GLN A 10 -34.63 7.94 -75.88
N VAL A 11 -34.29 9.16 -76.24
CA VAL A 11 -33.57 10.12 -75.42
C VAL A 11 -34.32 10.48 -74.13
N GLY A 12 -35.65 10.68 -74.25
CA GLY A 12 -36.51 10.92 -73.07
C GLY A 12 -36.54 9.74 -72.11
N MET A 13 -36.62 8.49 -72.63
CA MET A 13 -36.63 7.30 -71.84
C MET A 13 -35.26 7.05 -71.11
N VAL A 14 -34.18 7.30 -71.82
CA VAL A 14 -32.82 7.23 -71.24
C VAL A 14 -32.64 8.28 -70.14
N PHE A 15 -33.06 9.53 -70.38
CA PHE A 15 -33.03 10.58 -69.38
C PHE A 15 -33.92 10.27 -68.16
N ALA A 16 -35.12 9.72 -68.34
CA ALA A 16 -35.97 9.27 -67.23
C ALA A 16 -35.37 8.13 -66.43
N LEU A 17 -34.67 7.16 -67.07
CA LEU A 17 -33.95 6.07 -66.40
C LEU A 17 -32.72 6.57 -65.61
N VAL A 18 -32.00 7.52 -66.20
CA VAL A 18 -30.86 8.12 -65.51
C VAL A 18 -31.29 8.92 -64.28
N THR A 19 -32.40 9.73 -64.43
CA THR A 19 -32.94 10.48 -63.30
C THR A 19 -33.49 9.56 -62.20
N LEU A 20 -34.13 8.47 -62.58
CA LEU A 20 -34.64 7.47 -61.63
C LEU A 20 -33.51 6.75 -60.90
N ALA A 21 -32.49 6.35 -61.62
CA ALA A 21 -31.30 5.74 -61.07
C ALA A 21 -30.55 6.72 -60.11
N TRP A 22 -30.47 7.99 -60.51
CA TRP A 22 -29.86 9.04 -59.71
C TRP A 22 -30.67 9.31 -58.42
N LEU A 23 -31.97 9.35 -58.47
CA LEU A 23 -32.85 9.41 -57.30
C LEU A 23 -32.75 8.16 -56.41
N GLY A 24 -32.49 7.01 -56.99
CA GLY A 24 -32.22 5.75 -56.23
C GLY A 24 -31.01 5.83 -55.28
N THR A 25 -30.04 6.69 -55.60
CA THR A 25 -28.87 6.91 -54.71
C THR A 25 -29.18 7.76 -53.47
N SER A 26 -30.43 8.27 -53.36
CA SER A 26 -30.87 9.13 -52.25
C SER A 26 -31.18 8.34 -50.96
N CYS A 27 -31.44 7.04 -51.06
CA CYS A 27 -31.74 6.20 -49.90
C CYS A 27 -30.49 5.51 -49.41
N PHE A 28 -30.27 5.54 -48.10
CA PHE A 28 -29.19 4.76 -47.44
C PHE A 28 -29.66 4.26 -46.08
N VAL A 29 -29.06 3.20 -45.61
CA VAL A 29 -29.30 2.60 -44.28
C VAL A 29 -28.10 2.87 -43.42
N LEU A 30 -28.33 3.35 -42.17
CA LEU A 30 -27.32 3.52 -41.13
C LEU A 30 -27.48 2.38 -40.13
N ASP A 31 -26.40 1.66 -39.87
CA ASP A 31 -26.35 0.59 -38.86
C ASP A 31 -26.44 1.19 -37.45
N ALA A 32 -26.91 0.39 -36.49
CA ALA A 32 -26.93 0.75 -35.07
C ALA A 32 -25.55 0.95 -34.46
N ARG A 33 -24.49 0.45 -35.11
CA ARG A 33 -23.09 0.57 -34.69
C ARG A 33 -22.36 1.73 -35.36
N GLU A 34 -23.04 2.46 -36.24
CA GLU A 34 -22.45 3.54 -37.03
C GLU A 34 -23.06 4.89 -36.65
N LEU A 35 -22.22 5.89 -36.57
CA LEU A 35 -22.62 7.29 -36.59
C LEU A 35 -22.42 7.82 -38.01
N GLY A 36 -23.35 8.62 -38.49
CA GLY A 36 -23.26 9.19 -39.84
C GLY A 36 -23.24 10.72 -39.81
N VAL A 37 -22.48 11.31 -40.71
CA VAL A 37 -22.59 12.76 -41.00
C VAL A 37 -22.96 12.94 -42.45
N VAL A 38 -24.02 13.69 -42.69
CA VAL A 38 -24.34 14.15 -44.04
C VAL A 38 -23.48 15.38 -44.32
N THR A 39 -22.59 15.28 -45.30
CA THR A 39 -21.77 16.39 -45.77
C THR A 39 -22.37 16.97 -47.08
N MET A 40 -22.32 18.30 -47.23
CA MET A 40 -22.67 19.00 -48.44
C MET A 40 -21.40 19.70 -48.97
N PHE A 41 -20.92 19.26 -50.12
CA PHE A 41 -19.67 19.75 -50.74
C PHE A 41 -18.44 19.65 -49.80
N GLY A 42 -18.47 18.70 -48.82
CA GLY A 42 -17.39 18.48 -47.86
C GLY A 42 -17.64 19.10 -46.48
N ASP A 43 -18.64 20.00 -46.34
CA ASP A 43 -18.97 20.60 -45.06
C ASP A 43 -19.98 19.75 -44.28
N PRO A 44 -19.83 19.49 -43.00
CA PRO A 44 -20.77 18.73 -42.19
C PRO A 44 -22.05 19.54 -41.94
N VAL A 45 -23.21 19.02 -42.38
CA VAL A 45 -24.50 19.74 -42.28
C VAL A 45 -25.37 19.14 -41.22
N ARG A 46 -25.45 17.81 -41.13
CA ARG A 46 -26.37 17.12 -40.24
C ARG A 46 -25.80 15.83 -39.68
N PRO A 47 -25.72 15.69 -38.34
CA PRO A 47 -25.33 14.45 -37.70
C PRO A 47 -26.51 13.46 -37.73
N LEU A 48 -26.19 12.18 -37.88
CA LEU A 48 -27.15 11.08 -37.87
C LEU A 48 -26.69 10.11 -36.76
N GLN A 49 -27.45 10.13 -35.67
CA GLN A 49 -27.14 9.27 -34.50
C GLN A 49 -28.10 8.09 -34.37
N GLU A 50 -29.29 8.19 -35.01
CA GLU A 50 -30.27 7.15 -34.96
C GLU A 50 -30.16 6.21 -36.16
N PRO A 51 -30.13 4.88 -35.95
CA PRO A 51 -30.09 3.88 -37.00
C PRO A 51 -31.41 3.88 -37.81
N GLY A 52 -31.32 3.41 -39.01
CA GLY A 52 -32.49 3.24 -39.87
C GLY A 52 -32.34 3.76 -41.29
N LEU A 53 -33.46 3.72 -42.05
CA LEU A 53 -33.50 4.23 -43.39
C LEU A 53 -33.56 5.76 -43.37
N ARG A 54 -32.65 6.40 -44.07
CA ARG A 54 -32.53 7.86 -44.16
C ARG A 54 -32.46 8.29 -45.62
N LEU A 55 -32.87 9.53 -45.86
CA LEU A 55 -32.83 10.16 -47.18
C LEU A 55 -31.74 11.24 -47.20
N LYS A 56 -31.01 11.28 -48.29
CA LYS A 56 -30.05 12.33 -48.62
C LYS A 56 -30.27 12.82 -50.06
N LEU A 57 -29.70 13.97 -50.38
CA LEU A 57 -29.64 14.40 -51.75
C LEU A 57 -28.66 13.52 -52.56
N PRO A 58 -28.98 13.21 -53.83
CA PRO A 58 -28.11 12.35 -54.63
C PRO A 58 -26.71 12.93 -54.82
N TRP A 59 -25.77 12.04 -55.04
CA TRP A 59 -24.40 12.44 -55.38
C TRP A 59 -24.43 13.32 -56.67
N PRO A 60 -23.63 14.43 -56.76
CA PRO A 60 -22.51 14.82 -55.91
C PRO A 60 -22.87 15.81 -54.78
N VAL A 61 -24.15 16.17 -54.56
CA VAL A 61 -24.56 17.24 -53.65
C VAL A 61 -24.32 16.86 -52.19
N GLN A 62 -24.72 15.66 -51.79
CA GLN A 62 -24.53 15.15 -50.43
C GLN A 62 -23.84 13.81 -50.43
N GLN A 63 -22.93 13.68 -49.48
CA GLN A 63 -22.26 12.43 -49.14
C GLN A 63 -22.56 12.07 -47.67
N VAL A 64 -22.42 10.81 -47.32
CA VAL A 64 -22.54 10.33 -45.93
C VAL A 64 -21.21 9.72 -45.52
N GLU A 65 -20.57 10.32 -44.54
CA GLU A 65 -19.43 9.74 -43.91
C GLU A 65 -19.87 8.95 -42.69
N ARG A 66 -19.30 7.76 -42.49
CA ARG A 66 -19.67 6.82 -41.45
C ARG A 66 -18.50 6.63 -40.50
N PHE A 67 -18.81 6.66 -39.20
CA PHE A 67 -17.86 6.44 -38.11
C PHE A 67 -18.38 5.34 -37.21
N ASP A 68 -17.49 4.58 -36.60
CA ASP A 68 -17.85 3.58 -35.59
C ASP A 68 -18.32 4.29 -34.30
N ALA A 69 -19.55 3.93 -33.86
CA ALA A 69 -20.14 4.47 -32.62
C ALA A 69 -19.61 3.85 -31.36
N ARG A 70 -18.86 2.73 -31.46
CA ARG A 70 -18.34 1.99 -30.33
C ARG A 70 -17.18 2.71 -29.71
N ALA A 71 -16.93 2.40 -28.42
CA ALA A 71 -15.73 2.84 -27.73
C ALA A 71 -14.49 2.26 -28.43
N GLN A 72 -13.51 3.14 -28.67
CA GLN A 72 -12.23 2.83 -29.30
C GLN A 72 -11.16 2.75 -28.21
N LEU A 73 -10.29 1.75 -28.30
CA LEU A 73 -9.11 1.63 -27.48
C LEU A 73 -7.92 2.31 -28.18
N LEU A 74 -7.26 3.21 -27.50
CA LEU A 74 -5.99 3.80 -27.91
C LEU A 74 -4.90 3.45 -26.91
N GLU A 75 -3.90 2.74 -27.38
CA GLU A 75 -2.64 2.56 -26.66
C GLU A 75 -1.77 3.80 -26.89
N VAL A 76 -1.45 4.51 -25.82
CA VAL A 76 -0.62 5.72 -25.86
C VAL A 76 0.85 5.32 -25.82
N GLU A 77 1.69 6.04 -26.55
CA GLU A 77 3.13 5.78 -26.51
C GLU A 77 3.69 5.88 -25.09
N THR A 78 4.81 5.19 -24.86
CA THR A 78 5.48 5.16 -23.56
C THR A 78 5.85 6.58 -23.11
N LEU A 79 5.31 6.97 -21.95
CA LEU A 79 5.53 8.27 -21.33
C LEU A 79 6.58 8.17 -20.23
N GLU A 80 7.57 9.05 -20.24
CA GLU A 80 8.43 9.31 -19.09
C GLU A 80 7.91 10.51 -18.30
N ALA A 81 7.59 10.30 -17.04
CA ALA A 81 7.09 11.34 -16.13
C ALA A 81 7.91 11.42 -14.85
N PHE A 82 8.07 12.64 -14.33
CA PHE A 82 8.76 12.88 -13.07
C PHE A 82 7.75 13.04 -11.94
N THR A 83 7.97 12.30 -10.85
CA THR A 83 7.22 12.50 -9.61
C THR A 83 7.65 13.77 -8.89
N LYS A 84 6.87 14.19 -7.88
CA LYS A 84 7.21 15.31 -6.98
C LYS A 84 8.62 15.20 -6.39
N ASP A 85 9.08 13.96 -6.13
CA ASP A 85 10.40 13.66 -5.58
C ASP A 85 11.48 13.55 -6.67
N THR A 86 11.21 14.08 -7.89
CA THR A 86 12.14 14.04 -9.04
C THR A 86 12.59 12.63 -9.45
N LYS A 87 11.74 11.61 -9.23
CA LYS A 87 11.98 10.25 -9.71
C LYS A 87 11.35 10.10 -11.08
N ASN A 88 12.12 9.54 -12.03
CA ASN A 88 11.63 9.23 -13.35
C ASN A 88 10.85 7.92 -13.34
N LEU A 89 9.64 7.94 -13.90
CA LEU A 89 8.76 6.80 -14.08
C LEU A 89 8.48 6.61 -15.57
N VAL A 90 8.44 5.37 -16.00
CA VAL A 90 8.05 4.97 -17.35
C VAL A 90 6.64 4.38 -17.25
N ILE A 91 5.70 5.03 -17.93
CA ILE A 91 4.27 4.75 -17.89
C ILE A 91 3.79 4.39 -19.27
N VAL A 92 3.05 3.31 -19.40
CA VAL A 92 2.34 2.94 -20.63
C VAL A 92 0.84 3.05 -20.34
N PRO A 93 0.19 4.15 -20.71
CA PRO A 93 -1.24 4.32 -20.51
C PRO A 93 -2.04 3.77 -21.69
N PHE A 94 -3.31 3.45 -21.44
CA PHE A 94 -4.28 3.25 -22.49
C PHE A 94 -5.57 4.00 -22.19
N VAL A 95 -6.28 4.35 -23.23
CA VAL A 95 -7.46 5.22 -23.17
C VAL A 95 -8.61 4.58 -23.92
N VAL A 96 -9.77 4.56 -23.30
CA VAL A 96 -11.02 4.19 -23.94
C VAL A 96 -11.81 5.48 -24.22
N TRP A 97 -12.10 5.74 -25.48
CA TRP A 97 -12.76 6.96 -25.90
C TRP A 97 -13.82 6.66 -26.96
N LYS A 98 -14.75 7.59 -27.16
CA LYS A 98 -15.75 7.54 -28.21
C LYS A 98 -16.09 8.93 -28.72
N ILE A 99 -16.69 8.99 -29.91
CA ILE A 99 -17.18 10.25 -30.49
C ILE A 99 -18.47 10.65 -29.77
N GLN A 100 -18.52 11.87 -29.24
CA GLN A 100 -19.68 12.44 -28.58
C GLN A 100 -20.41 13.43 -29.51
N ASP A 101 -19.68 14.37 -30.11
CA ASP A 101 -20.21 15.35 -31.06
C ASP A 101 -19.53 15.14 -32.40
N LEU A 102 -20.33 14.62 -33.32
CA LEU A 102 -19.88 14.23 -34.64
C LEU A 102 -19.56 15.43 -35.55
N ILE A 103 -20.23 16.56 -35.34
CA ILE A 103 -19.95 17.77 -36.13
C ILE A 103 -18.62 18.37 -35.74
N VAL A 104 -18.41 18.59 -34.45
CA VAL A 104 -17.16 19.13 -33.91
C VAL A 104 -15.99 18.21 -34.26
N PHE A 105 -16.20 16.89 -34.15
CA PHE A 105 -15.19 15.90 -34.51
C PHE A 105 -14.79 16.05 -36.00
N MET A 106 -15.77 16.15 -36.87
CA MET A 106 -15.52 16.25 -38.31
C MET A 106 -14.85 17.57 -38.71
N GLU A 107 -15.21 18.67 -38.04
CA GLU A 107 -14.61 19.98 -38.30
C GLU A 107 -13.13 20.04 -37.82
N ARG A 108 -12.81 19.35 -36.74
CA ARG A 108 -11.49 19.46 -36.08
C ARG A 108 -10.53 18.36 -36.49
N ILE A 109 -11.01 17.14 -36.62
CA ILE A 109 -10.17 15.93 -36.71
C ILE A 109 -10.35 15.24 -38.07
N ARG A 110 -11.55 15.08 -38.51
CA ARG A 110 -12.01 14.44 -39.78
C ARG A 110 -11.92 12.92 -39.79
N THR A 111 -10.84 12.28 -39.36
CA THR A 111 -10.69 10.83 -39.40
C THR A 111 -10.40 10.25 -38.03
N LEU A 112 -10.71 8.96 -37.83
CA LEU A 112 -10.37 8.28 -36.58
C LEU A 112 -8.85 8.18 -36.36
N GLU A 113 -8.07 8.09 -37.45
CA GLU A 113 -6.63 8.02 -37.41
C GLU A 113 -6.03 9.35 -36.95
N ASP A 114 -6.56 10.48 -37.44
CA ASP A 114 -6.12 11.81 -37.06
C ASP A 114 -6.49 12.16 -35.60
N ALA A 115 -7.44 11.42 -34.97
CA ALA A 115 -7.80 11.60 -33.58
C ALA A 115 -6.73 11.12 -32.62
N GLN A 116 -5.91 10.14 -33.03
CA GLN A 116 -4.95 9.48 -32.15
C GLN A 116 -3.96 10.46 -31.51
N ARG A 117 -3.31 11.29 -32.30
CA ARG A 117 -2.30 12.25 -31.80
C ARG A 117 -2.85 13.28 -30.82
N PRO A 118 -3.98 14.00 -31.12
CA PRO A 118 -4.54 14.95 -30.16
C PRO A 118 -4.97 14.29 -28.85
N ILE A 119 -5.50 13.06 -28.90
CA ILE A 119 -5.88 12.32 -27.69
C ILE A 119 -4.63 11.93 -26.90
N GLU A 120 -3.61 11.42 -27.57
CA GLU A 120 -2.33 11.05 -26.99
C GLU A 120 -1.65 12.23 -26.30
N ASP A 121 -1.54 13.37 -26.96
CA ASP A 121 -0.95 14.59 -26.40
C ASP A 121 -1.72 15.07 -25.15
N LEU A 122 -3.05 15.04 -25.21
CA LEU A 122 -3.93 15.45 -24.13
C LEU A 122 -3.76 14.54 -22.90
N VAL A 123 -3.79 13.24 -23.13
CA VAL A 123 -3.66 12.24 -22.06
C VAL A 123 -2.27 12.27 -21.44
N THR A 124 -1.25 12.34 -22.28
CA THR A 124 0.17 12.42 -21.85
C THR A 124 0.41 13.63 -20.96
N SER A 125 -0.05 14.81 -21.39
CA SER A 125 0.12 16.04 -20.60
C SER A 125 -0.62 15.99 -19.26
N THR A 126 -1.84 15.43 -19.26
CA THR A 126 -2.64 15.34 -18.03
C THR A 126 -2.08 14.32 -17.05
N ILE A 127 -1.65 13.15 -17.54
CA ILE A 127 -0.99 12.12 -16.71
C ILE A 127 0.33 12.67 -16.14
N ALA A 128 1.15 13.33 -16.96
CA ALA A 128 2.41 13.91 -16.50
C ALA A 128 2.18 14.94 -15.39
N SER A 129 1.15 15.78 -15.53
CA SER A 129 0.76 16.76 -14.50
C SER A 129 0.29 16.07 -13.20
N ALA A 130 -0.55 15.03 -13.31
CA ALA A 130 -1.05 14.29 -12.16
C ALA A 130 0.08 13.56 -11.41
N VAL A 131 0.96 12.87 -12.15
CA VAL A 131 2.11 12.15 -11.57
C VAL A 131 3.10 13.13 -10.93
N GLY A 132 3.29 14.32 -11.51
CA GLY A 132 4.14 15.37 -10.94
C GLY A 132 3.71 15.88 -9.57
N GLN A 133 2.46 15.66 -9.17
CA GLN A 133 1.93 16.03 -7.85
C GLN A 133 2.09 14.91 -6.82
N LEU A 134 2.32 13.65 -7.24
CA LEU A 134 2.43 12.48 -6.39
C LEU A 134 3.88 12.23 -5.96
N SER A 135 4.09 11.72 -4.74
CA SER A 135 5.39 11.21 -4.34
C SER A 135 5.61 9.81 -4.91
N PHE A 136 6.85 9.41 -5.09
CA PHE A 136 7.19 8.07 -5.55
C PHE A 136 6.63 6.96 -4.65
N THR A 137 6.61 7.22 -3.33
CA THR A 137 6.07 6.27 -2.35
C THR A 137 4.56 6.11 -2.49
N ASP A 138 3.84 7.19 -2.79
CA ASP A 138 2.39 7.15 -3.02
C ASP A 138 2.07 6.32 -4.26
N VAL A 139 2.83 6.52 -5.34
CA VAL A 139 2.69 5.74 -6.57
C VAL A 139 2.90 4.24 -6.32
N LEU A 140 3.94 3.85 -5.58
CA LEU A 140 4.21 2.45 -5.26
C LEU A 140 3.17 1.81 -4.32
N ASN A 141 2.68 2.57 -3.34
CA ASN A 141 1.69 2.06 -2.39
C ASN A 141 0.31 1.85 -3.07
N THR A 142 0.06 2.56 -4.15
CA THR A 142 -1.18 2.48 -4.91
C THR A 142 -1.16 1.35 -5.94
N GLU A 143 0.00 0.72 -6.19
CA GLU A 143 0.16 -0.38 -7.16
C GLU A 143 -0.76 -1.59 -6.88
N ASN A 144 -1.18 -1.79 -5.63
CA ASN A 144 -2.18 -2.80 -5.24
C ASN A 144 -3.63 -2.41 -5.62
N LYS A 145 -3.86 -1.15 -6.05
CA LYS A 145 -5.13 -0.65 -6.58
C LYS A 145 -4.87 0.04 -7.92
N ARG A 146 -4.64 -0.74 -8.96
CA ARG A 146 -4.33 -0.25 -10.33
C ARG A 146 -5.31 0.82 -10.83
N ASP A 147 -6.56 0.75 -10.42
CA ASP A 147 -7.60 1.72 -10.80
C ASP A 147 -7.52 3.06 -10.04
N SER A 148 -6.72 3.17 -8.98
CA SER A 148 -6.65 4.38 -8.13
C SER A 148 -5.32 5.13 -8.19
N LEU A 149 -4.41 4.75 -9.10
CA LEU A 149 -3.18 5.51 -9.36
C LEU A 149 -3.46 6.89 -9.94
N LEU A 150 -4.54 6.99 -10.69
CA LEU A 150 -4.97 8.24 -11.29
C LEU A 150 -6.12 8.82 -10.45
N PRO A 151 -6.11 10.12 -10.11
CA PRO A 151 -7.22 10.74 -9.41
C PRO A 151 -8.50 10.60 -10.23
N ASP A 152 -9.63 10.38 -9.58
CA ASP A 152 -10.95 10.31 -10.22
C ASP A 152 -11.26 11.58 -11.06
N THR A 153 -10.60 12.69 -10.71
CA THR A 153 -10.70 13.96 -11.44
C THR A 153 -9.99 13.93 -12.78
N LEU A 154 -9.03 13.03 -13.02
CA LEU A 154 -8.21 13.02 -14.24
C LEU A 154 -9.06 12.82 -15.49
N VAL A 155 -10.04 11.91 -15.45
CA VAL A 155 -10.96 11.69 -16.55
C VAL A 155 -11.82 12.94 -16.80
N SER A 156 -12.21 13.66 -15.75
CA SER A 156 -12.98 14.92 -15.87
C SER A 156 -12.13 16.04 -16.47
N ASP A 157 -10.85 16.13 -16.08
CA ASP A 157 -9.92 17.14 -16.57
C ASP A 157 -9.62 16.91 -18.06
N VAL A 158 -9.35 15.66 -18.45
CA VAL A 158 -9.19 15.29 -19.86
C VAL A 158 -10.47 15.58 -20.65
N ASN A 159 -11.64 15.25 -20.12
CA ASN A 159 -12.91 15.47 -20.80
C ASN A 159 -13.24 16.96 -21.03
N THR A 160 -12.70 17.87 -20.21
CA THR A 160 -12.87 19.31 -20.39
C THR A 160 -12.25 19.78 -21.71
N GLU A 161 -11.09 19.26 -22.07
CA GLU A 161 -10.43 19.57 -23.35
C GLU A 161 -10.91 18.65 -24.48
N ALA A 162 -11.17 17.37 -24.20
CA ALA A 162 -11.65 16.37 -25.17
C ALA A 162 -12.99 16.79 -25.82
N LYS A 163 -13.88 17.45 -25.09
CA LYS A 163 -15.13 18.03 -25.63
C LYS A 163 -14.89 19.02 -26.75
N ARG A 164 -13.79 19.75 -26.73
CA ARG A 164 -13.41 20.69 -27.81
C ARG A 164 -13.08 19.98 -29.11
N LEU A 165 -12.76 18.69 -29.04
CA LEU A 165 -12.47 17.81 -30.16
C LEU A 165 -13.66 16.97 -30.57
N GLY A 166 -14.80 17.12 -29.89
CA GLY A 166 -16.03 16.34 -30.15
C GLY A 166 -15.97 14.90 -29.64
N ILE A 167 -15.03 14.58 -28.74
CA ILE A 167 -14.84 13.24 -28.18
C ILE A 167 -15.09 13.22 -26.66
N VAL A 168 -15.34 12.04 -26.12
CA VAL A 168 -15.40 11.79 -24.69
C VAL A 168 -14.51 10.60 -24.35
N VAL A 169 -13.72 10.77 -23.31
CA VAL A 169 -12.91 9.73 -22.73
C VAL A 169 -13.75 9.05 -21.65
N GLU A 170 -13.96 7.73 -21.79
CA GLU A 170 -14.71 6.93 -20.83
C GLU A 170 -13.84 6.48 -19.68
N SER A 171 -12.63 6.03 -19.97
CA SER A 171 -11.67 5.60 -18.96
C SER A 171 -10.23 5.80 -19.43
N ILE A 172 -9.36 6.03 -18.47
CA ILE A 172 -7.90 6.06 -18.66
C ILE A 172 -7.33 5.08 -17.63
N ALA A 173 -6.49 4.16 -18.08
CA ALA A 173 -5.81 3.24 -17.18
C ALA A 173 -4.34 3.08 -17.56
N ILE A 174 -3.55 2.58 -16.62
CA ILE A 174 -2.13 2.33 -16.79
C ILE A 174 -1.93 0.84 -16.99
N GLU A 175 -1.45 0.46 -18.16
CA GLU A 175 -1.10 -0.93 -18.47
C GLU A 175 0.17 -1.33 -17.73
N LYS A 176 1.20 -0.50 -17.81
CA LYS A 176 2.51 -0.77 -17.23
C LYS A 176 3.09 0.46 -16.57
N LEU A 177 3.61 0.26 -15.37
CA LEU A 177 4.41 1.24 -14.64
C LEU A 177 5.77 0.61 -14.36
N SER A 178 6.84 1.26 -14.78
CA SER A 178 8.20 0.77 -14.58
C SER A 178 9.18 1.91 -14.31
N LEU A 179 10.34 1.56 -13.80
CA LEU A 179 11.47 2.47 -13.66
C LEU A 179 12.36 2.39 -14.92
N PRO A 180 13.02 3.47 -15.31
CA PRO A 180 14.03 3.40 -16.36
C PRO A 180 15.10 2.38 -16.01
N VAL A 181 15.42 1.48 -16.95
CA VAL A 181 16.35 0.35 -16.74
C VAL A 181 17.72 0.82 -16.23
N GLN A 182 18.18 1.99 -16.67
CA GLN A 182 19.47 2.56 -16.27
C GLN A 182 19.57 2.93 -14.78
N ASN A 183 18.44 3.21 -14.13
CA ASN A 183 18.38 3.64 -12.74
C ASN A 183 17.84 2.56 -11.78
N GLU A 184 17.30 1.49 -12.34
CA GLU A 184 16.59 0.45 -11.58
C GLU A 184 17.49 -0.17 -10.52
N GLN A 185 18.70 -0.58 -10.88
CA GLN A 185 19.65 -1.21 -9.96
C GLN A 185 20.04 -0.29 -8.81
N SER A 186 20.37 0.96 -9.10
CA SER A 186 20.80 1.94 -8.10
C SER A 186 19.66 2.32 -7.13
N ILE A 187 18.42 2.34 -7.63
CA ILE A 187 17.23 2.59 -6.81
C ILE A 187 16.97 1.40 -5.88
N TYR A 188 17.01 0.17 -6.40
CA TYR A 188 16.85 -1.03 -5.59
C TYR A 188 17.93 -1.17 -4.51
N GLU A 189 19.19 -0.88 -4.83
CA GLU A 189 20.26 -0.87 -3.84
C GLU A 189 20.04 0.15 -2.74
N ARG A 190 19.62 1.36 -3.09
CA ARG A 190 19.28 2.41 -2.13
C ARG A 190 18.09 2.02 -1.25
N MET A 191 17.02 1.48 -1.85
CA MET A 191 15.84 1.00 -1.12
C MET A 191 16.22 -0.13 -0.16
N ARG A 192 17.07 -1.07 -0.59
CA ARG A 192 17.58 -2.16 0.25
C ARG A 192 18.40 -1.63 1.42
N ALA A 193 19.30 -0.68 1.16
CA ALA A 193 20.09 -0.02 2.20
C ALA A 193 19.22 0.73 3.21
N GLU A 194 18.22 1.47 2.74
CA GLU A 194 17.27 2.19 3.58
C GLU A 194 16.42 1.24 4.44
N ARG A 195 15.89 0.17 3.84
CA ARG A 195 15.15 -0.87 4.58
C ARG A 195 16.03 -1.55 5.63
N SER A 196 17.30 -1.83 5.30
CA SER A 196 18.26 -2.39 6.25
C SER A 196 18.53 -1.42 7.40
N ARG A 197 18.68 -0.12 7.13
CA ARG A 197 18.85 0.92 8.15
C ARG A 197 17.66 1.00 9.09
N ILE A 198 16.45 0.98 8.55
CA ILE A 198 15.20 1.00 9.34
C ILE A 198 15.09 -0.26 10.20
N ALA A 199 15.37 -1.43 9.63
CA ALA A 199 15.33 -2.70 10.35
C ALA A 199 16.36 -2.75 11.48
N ASN A 200 17.58 -2.24 11.24
CA ASN A 200 18.62 -2.17 12.28
C ASN A 200 18.24 -1.21 13.40
N ARG A 201 17.62 -0.07 13.07
CA ARG A 201 17.12 0.86 14.10
C ARG A 201 16.08 0.21 15.00
N TYR A 202 15.05 -0.44 14.43
CA TYR A 202 14.05 -1.13 15.23
C TYR A 202 14.63 -2.27 16.06
N ARG A 203 15.65 -2.98 15.52
CA ARG A 203 16.33 -4.03 16.26
C ARG A 203 17.08 -3.47 17.46
N SER A 204 17.83 -2.37 17.27
CA SER A 204 18.56 -1.70 18.35
C SER A 204 17.62 -1.11 19.41
N GLU A 205 16.52 -0.49 19.01
CA GLU A 205 15.47 0.00 19.93
C GLU A 205 14.85 -1.17 20.73
N GLY A 206 14.60 -2.30 20.05
CA GLY A 206 14.09 -3.51 20.70
C GLY A 206 15.09 -4.13 21.71
N GLU A 207 16.37 -4.14 21.37
CA GLU A 207 17.46 -4.60 22.27
C GLU A 207 17.60 -3.69 23.48
N GLU A 208 17.54 -2.37 23.31
CA GLU A 208 17.56 -1.40 24.39
C GLU A 208 16.37 -1.60 25.34
N GLN A 209 15.15 -1.71 24.81
CA GLN A 209 13.96 -1.97 25.63
C GLN A 209 14.05 -3.31 26.37
N ALA A 210 14.49 -4.37 25.68
CA ALA A 210 14.68 -5.67 26.30
C ALA A 210 15.72 -5.62 27.43
N SER A 211 16.83 -4.90 27.25
CA SER A 211 17.85 -4.70 28.26
C SER A 211 17.31 -3.92 29.46
N ALA A 212 16.55 -2.86 29.24
CA ALA A 212 15.90 -2.08 30.30
C ALA A 212 14.93 -2.91 31.11
N ILE A 213 14.10 -3.73 30.46
CA ILE A 213 13.15 -4.62 31.11
C ILE A 213 13.88 -5.68 31.95
N ARG A 214 14.92 -6.32 31.41
CA ARG A 214 15.72 -7.30 32.17
C ARG A 214 16.38 -6.67 33.40
N ALA A 215 17.03 -5.50 33.22
CA ALA A 215 17.66 -4.79 34.31
C ALA A 215 16.67 -4.36 35.41
N LYS A 216 15.43 -4.06 35.05
CA LYS A 216 14.36 -3.77 36.01
C LYS A 216 13.94 -5.03 36.75
N ALA A 217 13.70 -6.13 36.04
CA ALA A 217 13.33 -7.41 36.66
C ALA A 217 14.43 -7.96 37.58
N ASP A 218 15.69 -7.85 37.17
CA ASP A 218 16.83 -8.27 38.00
C ASP A 218 16.91 -7.45 39.29
N ARG A 219 16.70 -6.13 39.23
CA ARG A 219 16.63 -5.27 40.43
C ARG A 219 15.49 -5.67 41.36
N GLU A 220 14.29 -5.86 40.82
CA GLU A 220 13.13 -6.28 41.59
C GLU A 220 13.34 -7.65 42.26
N ALA A 221 13.95 -8.60 41.53
CA ALA A 221 14.30 -9.90 42.08
C ALA A 221 15.33 -9.81 43.25
N VAL A 222 16.34 -8.94 43.12
CA VAL A 222 17.32 -8.68 44.18
C VAL A 222 16.67 -8.01 45.40
N GLU A 223 15.82 -7.02 45.18
CA GLU A 223 15.07 -6.35 46.25
C GLU A 223 14.18 -7.31 47.03
N ILE A 224 13.45 -8.20 46.35
CA ILE A 224 12.61 -9.23 46.98
C ILE A 224 13.49 -10.19 47.79
N ARG A 225 14.65 -10.63 47.25
CA ARG A 225 15.59 -11.52 47.96
C ARG A 225 16.14 -10.86 49.20
N ILE A 226 16.66 -9.64 49.11
CA ILE A 226 17.15 -8.88 50.24
C ILE A 226 16.06 -8.67 51.30
N GLY A 227 14.84 -8.38 50.87
CA GLY A 227 13.67 -8.25 51.76
C GLY A 227 13.41 -9.54 52.55
N ALA A 228 13.39 -10.68 51.86
CA ALA A 228 13.18 -12.00 52.45
C ALA A 228 14.33 -12.40 53.40
N GLU A 229 15.59 -12.17 53.03
CA GLU A 229 16.78 -12.43 53.86
C GLU A 229 16.75 -11.59 55.14
N LYS A 230 16.36 -10.30 55.04
CA LYS A 230 16.19 -9.41 56.19
C LYS A 230 15.06 -9.89 57.12
N GLU A 231 13.97 -10.32 56.56
CA GLU A 231 12.84 -10.85 57.36
C GLU A 231 13.21 -12.15 58.06
N ALA A 232 13.91 -13.07 57.37
CA ALA A 232 14.42 -14.30 57.94
C ALA A 232 15.44 -14.01 59.07
N ALA A 233 16.39 -13.09 58.84
CA ALA A 233 17.34 -12.69 59.89
C ALA A 233 16.66 -12.09 61.12
N ASN A 234 15.64 -11.25 60.91
CA ASN A 234 14.88 -10.68 62.02
C ASN A 234 14.07 -11.75 62.79
N LEU A 235 13.52 -12.74 62.10
CA LEU A 235 12.81 -13.85 62.71
C LEU A 235 13.76 -14.72 63.54
N VAL A 236 14.96 -15.04 63.04
CA VAL A 236 16.01 -15.79 63.76
C VAL A 236 16.45 -15.00 64.98
N ALA A 237 16.76 -13.70 64.84
CA ALA A 237 17.17 -12.86 65.95
C ALA A 237 16.07 -12.75 67.03
N ALA A 238 14.77 -12.68 66.65
CA ALA A 238 13.67 -12.68 67.60
C ALA A 238 13.53 -14.04 68.31
N ALA A 239 13.78 -15.14 67.63
CA ALA A 239 13.77 -16.48 68.20
C ALA A 239 14.93 -16.70 69.21
N GLU A 240 16.11 -16.24 68.82
CA GLU A 240 17.31 -16.28 69.67
C GLU A 240 17.09 -15.43 70.93
N LYS A 241 16.55 -14.23 70.80
CA LYS A 241 16.22 -13.39 71.95
C LYS A 241 15.25 -14.10 72.89
N ARG A 242 14.20 -14.71 72.36
CA ARG A 242 13.24 -15.49 73.20
C ARG A 242 13.89 -16.68 73.87
N ALA A 243 14.76 -17.40 73.18
CA ALA A 243 15.54 -18.51 73.75
C ALA A 243 16.40 -18.04 74.92
N HIS A 244 17.14 -16.91 74.74
CA HIS A 244 17.93 -16.32 75.81
C HIS A 244 17.08 -15.88 77.01
N GLU A 245 15.94 -15.28 76.77
CA GLU A 245 15.00 -14.90 77.89
C GLU A 245 14.53 -16.13 78.66
N LEU A 246 14.23 -17.24 77.96
CA LEU A 246 13.87 -18.52 78.61
C LEU A 246 15.00 -19.12 79.37
N TYR A 247 16.23 -19.12 78.80
CA TYR A 247 17.43 -19.59 79.50
C TYR A 247 17.73 -18.75 80.74
N GLN A 248 17.63 -17.43 80.70
CA GLN A 248 17.78 -16.54 81.84
C GLN A 248 16.75 -16.81 82.93
N ALA A 249 15.48 -17.04 82.54
CA ALA A 249 14.42 -17.37 83.48
C ALA A 249 14.63 -18.76 84.18
N ALA A 250 15.19 -19.71 83.39
CA ALA A 250 15.59 -21.02 83.92
C ALA A 250 16.78 -20.91 84.83
N TYR A 251 17.81 -20.14 84.47
CA TYR A 251 18.98 -19.86 85.31
C TYR A 251 18.60 -19.20 86.63
N ALA A 252 17.71 -18.28 86.63
CA ALA A 252 17.21 -17.64 87.89
C ALA A 252 16.54 -18.62 88.84
N LYS A 253 16.00 -19.77 88.36
CA LYS A 253 15.39 -20.81 89.21
C LYS A 253 16.41 -21.76 89.81
N ASP A 254 17.39 -22.21 89.07
CA ASP A 254 18.47 -23.08 89.51
C ASP A 254 19.77 -22.71 88.76
N PRO A 255 20.53 -21.82 89.37
CA PRO A 255 21.81 -21.37 88.77
C PRO A 255 22.89 -22.49 88.65
N SER A 256 22.88 -23.49 89.53
CA SER A 256 23.88 -24.56 89.57
C SER A 256 23.68 -25.52 88.39
N LEU A 257 22.44 -25.92 88.14
CA LEU A 257 22.11 -26.78 86.99
C LEU A 257 22.36 -26.08 85.64
N TYR A 258 22.03 -24.80 85.50
CA TYR A 258 22.34 -24.05 84.30
C TYR A 258 23.81 -23.93 83.99
N THR A 259 24.64 -23.68 85.05
CA THR A 259 26.07 -23.60 84.90
C THR A 259 26.63 -24.93 84.42
N LEU A 260 26.17 -26.05 84.98
CA LEU A 260 26.59 -27.38 84.61
C LEU A 260 26.25 -27.68 83.13
N ILE A 261 25.02 -27.37 82.69
CA ILE A 261 24.59 -27.56 81.28
C ILE A 261 25.50 -26.75 80.35
N ARG A 262 25.74 -25.47 80.64
CA ARG A 262 26.60 -24.59 79.83
C ARG A 262 28.03 -25.04 79.79
N ASP A 263 28.58 -25.53 80.87
CA ASP A 263 29.93 -26.06 80.92
C ASP A 263 30.03 -27.32 80.02
N LEU A 264 29.06 -28.20 80.06
CA LEU A 264 28.99 -29.38 79.21
C LEU A 264 28.83 -29.03 77.73
N GLU A 265 27.92 -28.04 77.32
CA GLU A 265 27.80 -27.56 75.96
C GLU A 265 29.07 -26.92 75.45
N SER A 266 29.80 -26.19 76.29
CA SER A 266 31.09 -25.62 75.98
C SER A 266 32.20 -26.69 75.72
N VAL A 267 32.19 -27.77 76.43
CA VAL A 267 33.03 -28.91 76.18
C VAL A 267 32.69 -29.61 74.89
N GLU A 268 31.42 -29.85 74.64
CA GLU A 268 30.92 -30.45 73.39
C GLU A 268 31.34 -29.61 72.17
N ALA A 269 31.08 -28.28 72.20
CA ALA A 269 31.45 -27.35 71.10
C ALA A 269 32.98 -27.31 70.90
N SER A 270 33.76 -27.45 71.96
CA SER A 270 35.27 -27.47 71.88
C SER A 270 35.78 -28.78 71.27
N LEU A 271 35.06 -29.89 71.43
CA LEU A 271 35.43 -31.20 70.90
C LEU A 271 34.90 -31.47 69.49
N GLU A 272 33.87 -30.77 69.03
CA GLU A 272 33.21 -30.96 67.73
C GLU A 272 34.19 -30.77 66.55
N ASN A 273 35.22 -29.98 66.73
CA ASN A 273 36.25 -29.75 65.72
C ASN A 273 37.48 -30.70 65.90
N GLY A 274 37.39 -31.79 66.64
CA GLY A 274 38.46 -32.81 66.81
C GLY A 274 39.63 -32.36 67.66
N GLY A 275 39.43 -31.36 68.50
CA GLY A 275 40.47 -30.88 69.46
C GLY A 275 40.66 -31.86 70.62
N THR A 276 41.90 -31.99 71.12
CA THR A 276 42.18 -32.72 72.39
C THR A 276 42.13 -31.74 73.56
N LEU A 277 41.12 -31.94 74.44
CA LEU A 277 40.95 -31.11 75.62
C LEU A 277 41.70 -31.75 76.76
N ILE A 278 42.73 -31.06 77.35
CA ILE A 278 43.46 -31.50 78.53
C ILE A 278 42.88 -30.72 79.73
N LEU A 279 42.13 -31.45 80.56
CA LEU A 279 41.46 -30.84 81.71
C LEU A 279 42.13 -31.38 83.03
N SER A 280 42.36 -30.49 83.99
CA SER A 280 42.66 -30.85 85.35
C SER A 280 41.37 -31.16 86.14
N GLY A 281 41.36 -32.14 87.03
CA GLY A 281 40.20 -32.48 87.83
C GLY A 281 39.72 -31.38 88.79
N GLU A 282 40.47 -30.28 88.91
CA GLU A 282 40.12 -29.12 89.71
C GLU A 282 39.43 -28.02 88.89
N GLU A 283 39.38 -28.16 87.51
CA GLU A 283 38.79 -27.17 86.59
C GLU A 283 37.32 -27.50 86.24
N ARG A 284 36.56 -26.47 85.96
CA ARG A 284 35.22 -26.66 85.48
C ARG A 284 35.24 -27.33 84.10
N PRO A 285 34.30 -28.24 83.74
CA PRO A 285 33.05 -28.58 84.45
C PRO A 285 33.20 -29.72 85.51
N PHE A 286 34.29 -30.40 85.53
CA PHE A 286 34.50 -31.60 86.36
C PHE A 286 34.51 -31.31 87.84
N SER A 287 34.98 -30.13 88.32
CA SER A 287 34.95 -29.73 89.70
C SER A 287 33.54 -29.59 90.27
N THR A 288 32.56 -29.28 89.44
CA THR A 288 31.15 -29.25 89.84
C THR A 288 30.54 -30.64 89.97
N LEU A 289 30.95 -31.61 89.16
CA LEU A 289 30.52 -32.99 89.23
C LEU A 289 31.13 -33.78 90.41
N LEU A 290 32.34 -33.37 90.86
CA LEU A 290 33.06 -34.02 91.94
C LEU A 290 32.82 -33.47 93.35
N LYS A 291 32.05 -32.38 93.46
CA LYS A 291 31.78 -31.68 94.75
C LYS A 291 30.61 -32.25 95.57
N ASP A 292 29.90 -33.17 94.98
CA ASP A 292 28.75 -33.82 95.65
C ASP A 292 28.96 -35.28 96.11
N GLN A 293 30.26 -35.65 96.44
CA GLN A 293 30.54 -36.86 97.12
C GLN A 293 31.12 -36.58 98.46
#